data_2026012e4cf2dc9fdf588022e674346b
#
_entry.id   2026012e4cf2dc9fdf588022e674346b
#
_cell.length_a   1.000
_cell.length_b   1.000
_cell.length_c   1.000
_cell.angle_alpha   90.00
_cell.angle_beta   90.00
_cell.angle_gamma   90.00
#
_symmetry.space_group_name_H-M   'P 1'
#
loop_
_entity.id
_entity.type
_entity.pdbx_description
1 polymer ?
#
loop_
_entity_poly.entity_id
_entity_poly.type
_entity_poly.pdbx_seq_one_letter_code
_entity_poly.pdbx_strand_id
1 'polypeptide(L)'
;MADRILTTHAGSLPRPLALTGLYARSAQGGEVNEAELSAAGRDALFHIIKQQAENGVDIANNGEQQREAFFLYLRHRLSGLGGRWTRPPRAELISHPDFAEMMKEQASLRPVVSNMEPPKAIGAISHVKPEACEQECADFDEALRIEGYEFDHTFLTAPSPGIVCAAMKNEFYDSEEAYLADLAKALRVEYEII
;
A
#
# COMPACT_ATOMS: atom_id res chain seq x y z
N MET A 1 4.96 3.39 32.12
CA MET A 1 4.29 4.32 31.17
C MET A 1 5.30 5.38 30.80
N ALA A 2 5.45 5.69 29.52
CA ALA A 2 6.37 6.74 29.10
C ALA A 2 5.87 8.10 29.59
N ASP A 3 6.78 8.92 30.15
CA ASP A 3 6.45 10.29 30.61
C ASP A 3 6.29 11.29 29.44
N ARG A 4 6.24 10.82 28.20
CA ARG A 4 6.15 11.62 26.99
C ARG A 4 5.19 11.02 25.98
N ILE A 5 4.78 11.81 25.01
CA ILE A 5 3.99 11.34 23.85
C ILE A 5 4.93 10.54 22.95
N LEU A 6 4.53 9.30 22.63
CA LEU A 6 5.26 8.44 21.69
C LEU A 6 5.06 8.93 20.25
N THR A 7 6.12 8.78 19.45
CA THR A 7 6.15 9.19 18.04
C THR A 7 6.05 7.99 17.14
N THR A 8 5.37 8.15 16.00
CA THR A 8 5.32 7.16 14.93
C THR A 8 5.21 7.84 13.57
N HIS A 9 5.37 7.05 12.52
CA HIS A 9 5.08 7.44 11.16
C HIS A 9 3.86 6.68 10.64
N ALA A 10 2.96 7.33 9.92
CA ALA A 10 1.82 6.70 9.27
C ALA A 10 1.90 6.87 7.74
N GLY A 11 1.56 5.81 6.99
CA GLY A 11 1.57 5.77 5.54
C GLY A 11 2.94 5.40 4.93
N SER A 12 3.04 5.53 3.62
CA SER A 12 4.23 5.12 2.87
C SER A 12 5.42 6.03 3.13
N LEU A 13 6.54 5.46 3.55
CA LEU A 13 7.84 6.14 3.61
C LEU A 13 8.52 6.15 2.22
N PRO A 14 9.42 7.12 1.95
CA PRO A 14 10.13 7.19 0.68
C PRO A 14 10.85 5.88 0.36
N ARG A 15 10.67 5.38 -0.87
CA ARG A 15 11.32 4.16 -1.35
C ARG A 15 12.62 4.48 -2.06
N PRO A 16 13.61 3.58 -2.03
CA PRO A 16 14.78 3.68 -2.90
C PRO A 16 14.37 3.80 -4.39
N LEU A 17 15.10 4.59 -5.17
CA LEU A 17 14.78 4.83 -6.58
C LEU A 17 14.74 3.54 -7.42
N ALA A 18 15.61 2.57 -7.10
CA ALA A 18 15.62 1.26 -7.75
C ALA A 18 14.27 0.53 -7.56
N LEU A 19 13.78 0.44 -6.32
CA LEU A 19 12.49 -0.18 -6.00
C LEU A 19 11.32 0.60 -6.64
N THR A 20 11.36 1.93 -6.58
CA THR A 20 10.37 2.78 -7.25
C THR A 20 10.33 2.50 -8.76
N GLY A 21 11.49 2.33 -9.39
CA GLY A 21 11.59 1.98 -10.81
C GLY A 21 11.00 0.61 -11.17
N LEU A 22 11.19 -0.39 -10.30
CA LEU A 22 10.58 -1.72 -10.48
C LEU A 22 9.06 -1.65 -10.40
N TYR A 23 8.49 -0.97 -9.41
CA TYR A 23 7.04 -0.76 -9.31
C TYR A 23 6.48 0.02 -10.49
N ALA A 24 7.15 1.09 -10.92
CA ALA A 24 6.72 1.89 -12.07
C ALA A 24 6.71 1.07 -13.36
N ARG A 25 7.71 0.22 -13.59
CA ARG A 25 7.77 -0.69 -14.74
C ARG A 25 6.63 -1.70 -14.69
N SER A 26 6.38 -2.32 -13.55
CA SER A 26 5.26 -3.25 -13.35
C SER A 26 3.90 -2.58 -13.61
N ALA A 27 3.70 -1.36 -13.10
CA ALA A 27 2.46 -0.59 -13.31
C ALA A 27 2.20 -0.24 -14.78
N GLN A 28 3.25 -0.09 -15.58
CA GLN A 28 3.18 0.14 -17.03
C GLN A 28 3.00 -1.15 -17.84
N GLY A 29 2.91 -2.31 -17.18
CA GLY A 29 2.79 -3.62 -17.83
C GLY A 29 4.11 -4.19 -18.36
N GLY A 30 5.24 -3.62 -17.97
CA GLY A 30 6.57 -4.16 -18.28
C GLY A 30 6.89 -5.40 -17.43
N GLU A 31 7.73 -6.26 -17.95
CA GLU A 31 8.21 -7.43 -17.21
C GLU A 31 9.10 -7.01 -16.03
N VAL A 32 8.80 -7.55 -14.86
CA VAL A 32 9.58 -7.40 -13.64
C VAL A 32 9.81 -8.78 -13.05
N ASN A 33 11.05 -9.07 -12.70
CA ASN A 33 11.39 -10.31 -12.01
C ASN A 33 10.87 -10.23 -10.56
N GLU A 34 9.98 -11.15 -10.20
CA GLU A 34 9.37 -11.18 -8.87
C GLU A 34 10.41 -11.36 -7.74
N ALA A 35 11.46 -12.15 -7.98
CA ALA A 35 12.53 -12.33 -7.00
C ALA A 35 13.36 -11.05 -6.82
N GLU A 36 13.63 -10.31 -7.90
CA GLU A 36 14.28 -9.00 -7.83
C GLU A 36 13.44 -7.97 -7.08
N LEU A 37 12.13 -7.92 -7.37
CA LEU A 37 11.20 -7.03 -6.69
C LEU A 37 11.10 -7.35 -5.20
N SER A 38 10.98 -8.63 -4.85
CA SER A 38 10.92 -9.09 -3.45
C SER A 38 12.21 -8.75 -2.70
N ALA A 39 13.39 -9.03 -3.28
CA ALA A 39 14.67 -8.69 -2.67
C ALA A 39 14.82 -7.19 -2.45
N ALA A 40 14.52 -6.37 -3.46
CA ALA A 40 14.59 -4.91 -3.35
C ALA A 40 13.59 -4.36 -2.30
N GLY A 41 12.41 -4.99 -2.18
CA GLY A 41 11.42 -4.67 -1.15
C GLY A 41 11.92 -4.98 0.26
N ARG A 42 12.56 -6.13 0.45
CA ARG A 42 13.20 -6.51 1.73
C ARG A 42 14.35 -5.55 2.09
N ASP A 43 15.25 -5.27 1.17
CA ASP A 43 16.37 -4.33 1.40
C ASP A 43 15.83 -2.95 1.81
N ALA A 44 14.78 -2.48 1.16
CA ALA A 44 14.13 -1.22 1.50
C ALA A 44 13.46 -1.25 2.89
N LEU A 45 12.88 -2.39 3.28
CA LEU A 45 12.31 -2.60 4.61
C LEU A 45 13.39 -2.51 5.69
N PHE A 46 14.52 -3.22 5.55
CA PHE A 46 15.64 -3.16 6.50
C PHE A 46 16.18 -1.74 6.62
N HIS A 47 16.36 -1.06 5.48
CA HIS A 47 16.80 0.33 5.47
C HIS A 47 15.83 1.26 6.24
N ILE A 48 14.52 1.11 6.06
CA ILE A 48 13.56 2.01 6.70
C ILE A 48 13.39 1.75 8.20
N ILE A 49 13.54 0.51 8.65
CA ILE A 49 13.57 0.18 10.09
C ILE A 49 14.77 0.85 10.75
N LYS A 50 15.95 0.75 10.13
CA LYS A 50 17.15 1.45 10.59
C LYS A 50 16.92 2.96 10.68
N GLN A 51 16.36 3.57 9.64
CA GLN A 51 16.09 5.01 9.62
C GLN A 51 15.10 5.44 10.70
N GLN A 52 14.06 4.66 10.99
CA GLN A 52 13.12 4.95 12.08
C GLN A 52 13.84 4.93 13.44
N ALA A 53 14.65 3.91 13.71
CA ALA A 53 15.41 3.79 14.95
C ALA A 53 16.42 4.93 15.12
N GLU A 54 17.23 5.23 14.11
CA GLU A 54 18.25 6.29 14.14
C GLU A 54 17.67 7.69 14.31
N ASN A 55 16.40 7.89 13.89
CA ASN A 55 15.69 9.17 14.07
C ASN A 55 14.79 9.21 15.31
N GLY A 56 14.88 8.23 16.19
CA GLY A 56 14.18 8.22 17.48
C GLY A 56 12.67 8.06 17.37
N VAL A 57 12.19 7.31 16.37
CA VAL A 57 10.79 6.90 16.28
C VAL A 57 10.53 5.83 17.34
N ASP A 58 9.45 5.98 18.12
CA ASP A 58 9.13 5.07 19.22
C ASP A 58 8.35 3.83 18.79
N ILE A 59 7.46 4.01 17.81
CA ILE A 59 6.56 2.95 17.32
C ILE A 59 6.85 2.72 15.84
N ALA A 60 7.45 1.58 15.51
CA ALA A 60 7.88 1.27 14.16
C ALA A 60 6.78 0.67 13.28
N ASN A 61 6.94 0.84 11.98
CA ASN A 61 6.17 0.15 10.94
C ASN A 61 7.05 -0.13 9.72
N ASN A 62 6.55 -0.95 8.77
CA ASN A 62 7.29 -1.33 7.58
C ASN A 62 7.39 -0.22 6.50
N GLY A 63 6.81 0.96 6.73
CA GLY A 63 6.78 2.08 5.78
C GLY A 63 6.15 1.73 4.43
N GLU A 64 5.37 0.65 4.35
CA GLU A 64 4.73 0.13 3.13
C GLU A 64 5.74 -0.14 1.98
N GLN A 65 7.00 -0.46 2.32
CA GLN A 65 8.06 -0.58 1.32
C GLN A 65 7.79 -1.69 0.30
N GLN A 66 7.20 -2.81 0.74
CA GLN A 66 6.90 -3.99 -0.07
C GLN A 66 5.55 -3.89 -0.81
N ARG A 67 4.87 -2.76 -0.74
CA ARG A 67 3.60 -2.50 -1.44
C ARG A 67 3.78 -1.44 -2.51
N GLU A 68 3.18 -1.64 -3.69
CA GLU A 68 3.23 -0.64 -4.77
C GLU A 68 2.50 0.66 -4.40
N ALA A 69 1.39 0.56 -3.69
CA ALA A 69 0.63 1.67 -3.12
C ALA A 69 -0.31 1.16 -2.02
N PHE A 70 -0.82 2.06 -1.18
CA PHE A 70 -1.58 1.78 0.04
C PHE A 70 -2.72 0.76 -0.12
N PHE A 71 -3.46 0.76 -1.25
CA PHE A 71 -4.56 -0.17 -1.51
C PHE A 71 -4.42 -0.95 -2.84
N LEU A 72 -3.55 -0.51 -3.77
CA LEU A 72 -3.45 -1.14 -5.09
C LEU A 72 -2.86 -2.55 -5.03
N TYR A 73 -2.03 -2.85 -4.05
CA TYR A 73 -1.45 -4.18 -3.84
C TYR A 73 -2.53 -5.28 -3.67
N LEU A 74 -3.73 -4.90 -3.24
CA LEU A 74 -4.86 -5.83 -3.08
C LEU A 74 -5.27 -6.51 -4.39
N ARG A 75 -4.97 -5.90 -5.55
CA ARG A 75 -5.21 -6.54 -6.86
C ARG A 75 -4.43 -7.85 -7.05
N HIS A 76 -3.36 -8.03 -6.29
CA HIS A 76 -2.54 -9.24 -6.29
C HIS A 76 -2.95 -10.25 -5.22
N ARG A 77 -3.78 -9.85 -4.27
CA ARG A 77 -4.20 -10.68 -3.12
C ARG A 77 -5.68 -11.04 -3.14
N LEU A 78 -6.51 -10.27 -3.84
CA LEU A 78 -7.95 -10.51 -3.93
C LEU A 78 -8.35 -11.02 -5.31
N SER A 79 -9.30 -11.99 -5.32
CA SER A 79 -10.03 -12.35 -6.54
C SER A 79 -11.09 -11.30 -6.88
N GLY A 80 -11.69 -11.42 -8.07
CA GLY A 80 -12.80 -10.57 -8.50
C GLY A 80 -12.40 -9.14 -8.90
N LEU A 81 -11.12 -8.78 -8.77
CA LEU A 81 -10.58 -7.50 -9.23
C LEU A 81 -9.98 -7.62 -10.64
N GLY A 82 -10.27 -6.66 -11.51
CA GLY A 82 -9.72 -6.65 -12.86
C GLY A 82 -10.04 -5.39 -13.65
N GLY A 83 -9.54 -5.32 -14.87
CA GLY A 83 -9.67 -4.14 -15.72
C GLY A 83 -8.95 -2.92 -15.11
N ARG A 84 -9.30 -1.76 -15.63
CA ARG A 84 -8.79 -0.47 -15.18
C ARG A 84 -9.90 0.57 -15.26
N TRP A 85 -9.86 1.59 -14.43
CA TRP A 85 -10.72 2.74 -14.57
C TRP A 85 -10.03 4.01 -14.12
N THR A 86 -10.35 5.10 -14.76
CA THR A 86 -9.87 6.43 -14.39
C THR A 86 -10.88 7.05 -13.46
N ARG A 87 -10.44 7.36 -12.24
CA ARG A 87 -11.29 8.07 -11.27
C ARG A 87 -11.64 9.45 -11.81
N PRO A 88 -12.90 9.87 -11.70
CA PRO A 88 -13.28 11.23 -12.08
C PRO A 88 -12.48 12.25 -11.25
N PRO A 89 -12.15 13.41 -11.82
CA PRO A 89 -11.50 14.46 -11.07
C PRO A 89 -12.34 14.85 -9.86
N ARG A 90 -11.69 15.16 -8.76
CA ARG A 90 -12.38 15.64 -7.55
C ARG A 90 -13.03 16.99 -7.83
N ALA A 91 -14.16 17.28 -7.18
CA ALA A 91 -14.89 18.53 -7.35
C ALA A 91 -14.01 19.76 -7.11
N GLU A 92 -13.07 19.69 -6.17
CA GLU A 92 -12.11 20.76 -5.88
C GLU A 92 -11.20 21.06 -7.08
N LEU A 93 -10.74 20.04 -7.80
CA LEU A 93 -9.90 20.22 -8.99
C LEU A 93 -10.69 20.81 -10.17
N ILE A 94 -11.99 20.51 -10.25
CA ILE A 94 -12.89 21.10 -11.26
C ILE A 94 -13.13 22.57 -10.94
N SER A 95 -13.35 22.90 -9.66
CA SER A 95 -13.64 24.26 -9.20
C SER A 95 -12.42 25.19 -9.18
N HIS A 96 -11.21 24.61 -9.12
CA HIS A 96 -9.96 25.36 -9.01
C HIS A 96 -8.94 24.87 -10.06
N PRO A 97 -9.09 25.28 -11.34
CA PRO A 97 -8.25 24.82 -12.44
C PRO A 97 -6.76 25.13 -12.24
N ASP A 98 -6.41 26.28 -11.67
CA ASP A 98 -5.02 26.64 -11.39
C ASP A 98 -4.37 25.69 -10.38
N PHE A 99 -5.13 25.24 -9.37
CA PHE A 99 -4.68 24.23 -8.42
C PHE A 99 -4.50 22.86 -9.11
N ALA A 100 -5.41 22.50 -10.02
CA ALA A 100 -5.30 21.26 -10.79
C ALA A 100 -4.04 21.25 -11.67
N GLU A 101 -3.71 22.38 -12.30
CA GLU A 101 -2.49 22.53 -13.11
C GLU A 101 -1.22 22.42 -12.26
N MET A 102 -1.15 23.12 -11.12
CA MET A 102 -0.06 23.00 -10.15
C MET A 102 0.14 21.55 -9.69
N MET A 103 -0.93 20.83 -9.35
CA MET A 103 -0.87 19.43 -8.94
C MET A 103 -0.33 18.53 -10.05
N LYS A 104 -0.72 18.80 -11.30
CA LYS A 104 -0.24 18.06 -12.47
C LYS A 104 1.25 18.31 -12.72
N GLU A 105 1.70 19.54 -12.61
CA GLU A 105 3.13 19.89 -12.72
C GLU A 105 3.94 19.20 -11.63
N GLN A 106 3.52 19.28 -10.37
CA GLN A 106 4.19 18.60 -9.26
C GLN A 106 4.23 17.09 -9.43
N ALA A 107 3.16 16.48 -9.92
CA ALA A 107 3.12 15.04 -10.18
C ALA A 107 4.11 14.64 -11.29
N SER A 108 4.33 15.49 -12.30
CA SER A 108 5.29 15.23 -13.40
C SER A 108 6.74 15.22 -12.94
N LEU A 109 7.06 15.89 -11.82
CA LEU A 109 8.42 16.01 -11.26
C LEU A 109 8.78 14.82 -10.35
N ARG A 110 7.83 13.95 -10.01
CA ARG A 110 8.06 12.81 -9.10
C ARG A 110 7.96 11.50 -9.85
N PRO A 111 8.87 10.54 -9.59
CA PRO A 111 8.71 9.18 -10.10
C PRO A 111 7.38 8.60 -9.55
N VAL A 112 6.48 8.25 -10.45
CA VAL A 112 5.18 7.68 -10.09
C VAL A 112 5.35 6.17 -9.94
N VAL A 113 5.08 5.66 -8.75
CA VAL A 113 5.17 4.22 -8.43
C VAL A 113 4.08 3.43 -9.15
N SER A 114 2.95 4.05 -9.44
CA SER A 114 1.84 3.45 -10.17
C SER A 114 1.14 4.49 -11.05
N ASN A 115 0.45 4.03 -12.09
CA ASN A 115 -0.35 4.90 -12.97
C ASN A 115 -1.65 5.40 -12.31
N MET A 116 -1.88 5.09 -11.04
CA MET A 116 -3.10 5.44 -10.30
C MET A 116 -4.41 5.03 -11.00
N GLU A 117 -4.34 4.02 -11.87
CA GLU A 117 -5.50 3.38 -12.49
C GLU A 117 -5.87 2.12 -11.69
N PRO A 118 -6.75 2.23 -10.68
CA PRO A 118 -7.16 1.09 -9.89
C PRO A 118 -7.95 0.08 -10.72
N PRO A 119 -7.97 -1.19 -10.31
CA PRO A 119 -8.87 -2.17 -10.89
C PRO A 119 -10.32 -1.86 -10.52
N LYS A 120 -11.24 -2.60 -11.14
CA LYS A 120 -12.68 -2.62 -10.83
C LYS A 120 -13.04 -3.95 -10.18
N ALA A 121 -14.11 -3.97 -9.38
CA ALA A 121 -14.75 -5.22 -8.99
C ALA A 121 -15.57 -5.73 -10.18
N ILE A 122 -15.13 -6.82 -10.79
CA ILE A 122 -15.73 -7.48 -11.95
C ILE A 122 -16.18 -8.92 -11.65
N GLY A 123 -16.04 -9.35 -10.42
CA GLY A 123 -16.42 -10.66 -9.90
C GLY A 123 -16.50 -10.65 -8.39
N ALA A 124 -16.90 -11.77 -7.79
CA ALA A 124 -16.98 -11.93 -6.34
C ALA A 124 -15.59 -11.76 -5.70
N ILE A 125 -15.53 -10.90 -4.69
CA ILE A 125 -14.30 -10.60 -3.96
C ILE A 125 -14.06 -11.66 -2.88
N SER A 126 -12.86 -12.22 -2.87
CA SER A 126 -12.36 -13.06 -1.77
C SER A 126 -10.84 -12.93 -1.66
N HIS A 127 -10.29 -13.17 -0.47
CA HIS A 127 -8.84 -13.22 -0.30
C HIS A 127 -8.29 -14.55 -0.83
N VAL A 128 -7.28 -14.52 -1.68
CA VAL A 128 -6.73 -15.70 -2.37
C VAL A 128 -5.23 -15.91 -2.17
N LYS A 129 -4.55 -14.99 -1.47
CA LYS A 129 -3.10 -15.08 -1.18
C LYS A 129 -2.77 -14.64 0.24
N PRO A 130 -3.28 -15.32 1.29
CA PRO A 130 -2.95 -14.98 2.68
C PRO A 130 -1.44 -15.06 2.95
N GLU A 131 -0.74 -16.00 2.31
CA GLU A 131 0.70 -16.20 2.41
C GLU A 131 1.51 -14.94 2.05
N ALA A 132 0.99 -14.06 1.22
CA ALA A 132 1.65 -12.80 0.89
C ALA A 132 1.61 -11.79 2.05
N CYS A 133 0.56 -11.82 2.87
CA CYS A 133 0.47 -11.02 4.09
C CYS A 133 1.34 -11.63 5.20
N GLU A 134 1.29 -12.95 5.36
CA GLU A 134 2.13 -13.69 6.31
C GLU A 134 3.62 -13.42 6.04
N GLN A 135 4.04 -13.43 4.77
CA GLN A 135 5.43 -13.15 4.39
C GLN A 135 5.82 -11.70 4.70
N GLU A 136 4.92 -10.74 4.47
CA GLU A 136 5.17 -9.33 4.79
C GLU A 136 5.35 -9.13 6.31
N CYS A 137 4.55 -9.80 7.14
CA CYS A 137 4.71 -9.80 8.59
C CYS A 137 6.03 -10.47 9.01
N ALA A 138 6.35 -11.63 8.44
CA ALA A 138 7.58 -12.35 8.75
C ALA A 138 8.83 -11.56 8.36
N ASP A 139 8.83 -10.89 7.21
CA ASP A 139 9.94 -10.03 6.79
C ASP A 139 10.11 -8.85 7.76
N PHE A 140 9.02 -8.28 8.27
CA PHE A 140 9.07 -7.19 9.23
C PHE A 140 9.64 -7.64 10.58
N ASP A 141 9.16 -8.77 11.11
CA ASP A 141 9.69 -9.36 12.35
C ASP A 141 11.18 -9.72 12.22
N GLU A 142 11.57 -10.25 11.05
CA GLU A 142 12.97 -10.56 10.78
C GLU A 142 13.84 -9.30 10.74
N ALA A 143 13.35 -8.22 10.11
CA ALA A 143 14.08 -6.95 10.05
C ALA A 143 14.31 -6.37 11.47
N LEU A 144 13.28 -6.38 12.32
CA LEU A 144 13.39 -5.95 13.71
C LEU A 144 14.41 -6.78 14.49
N ARG A 145 14.37 -8.10 14.32
CA ARG A 145 15.26 -9.04 15.04
C ARG A 145 16.72 -8.93 14.62
N ILE A 146 17.00 -8.82 13.30
CA ILE A 146 18.38 -8.80 12.78
C ILE A 146 19.06 -7.48 13.09
N GLU A 147 18.36 -6.36 12.91
CA GLU A 147 18.89 -5.03 13.21
C GLU A 147 19.05 -4.78 14.70
N GLY A 148 18.31 -5.53 15.55
CA GLY A 148 18.42 -5.45 17.00
C GLY A 148 17.95 -4.12 17.59
N TYR A 149 17.12 -3.38 16.85
CA TYR A 149 16.53 -2.13 17.37
C TYR A 149 15.34 -2.43 18.27
N GLU A 150 15.29 -1.75 19.40
CA GLU A 150 14.16 -1.81 20.33
C GLU A 150 13.20 -0.65 20.07
N PHE A 151 11.93 -0.98 19.79
CA PHE A 151 10.83 -0.02 19.69
C PHE A 151 9.82 -0.29 20.79
N ASP A 152 9.13 0.75 21.26
CA ASP A 152 8.09 0.59 22.29
C ASP A 152 6.93 -0.27 21.78
N HIS A 153 6.55 -0.12 20.52
CA HIS A 153 5.53 -0.90 19.82
C HIS A 153 5.81 -0.98 18.33
N THR A 154 5.09 -1.88 17.65
CA THR A 154 5.10 -2.00 16.19
C THR A 154 3.68 -2.13 15.66
N PHE A 155 3.46 -1.77 14.39
CA PHE A 155 2.20 -2.01 13.68
C PHE A 155 2.41 -2.12 12.16
N LEU A 156 1.46 -2.74 11.49
CA LEU A 156 1.32 -2.68 10.03
C LEU A 156 0.02 -1.98 9.65
N THR A 157 0.06 -1.23 8.55
CA THR A 157 -1.12 -0.57 7.99
C THR A 157 -1.89 -1.54 7.10
N ALA A 158 -3.21 -1.43 7.08
CA ALA A 158 -4.06 -2.09 6.11
C ALA A 158 -5.19 -1.14 5.66
N PRO A 159 -5.62 -1.17 4.38
CA PRO A 159 -6.71 -0.33 3.91
C PRO A 159 -8.03 -0.79 4.50
N SER A 160 -8.91 0.15 4.84
CA SER A 160 -10.29 -0.19 5.25
C SER A 160 -11.13 -0.64 4.04
N PRO A 161 -12.18 -1.45 4.24
CA PRO A 161 -13.12 -1.80 3.18
C PRO A 161 -13.71 -0.56 2.49
N GLY A 162 -13.98 0.50 3.24
CA GLY A 162 -14.52 1.75 2.70
C GLY A 162 -13.58 2.48 1.75
N ILE A 163 -12.26 2.52 2.05
CA ILE A 163 -11.31 3.15 1.12
C ILE A 163 -11.16 2.33 -0.16
N VAL A 164 -11.20 1.01 -0.08
CA VAL A 164 -11.13 0.12 -1.25
C VAL A 164 -12.40 0.27 -2.10
N CYS A 165 -13.58 0.26 -1.49
CA CYS A 165 -14.86 0.49 -2.15
C CYS A 165 -14.89 1.85 -2.89
N ALA A 166 -14.44 2.91 -2.25
CA ALA A 166 -14.37 4.24 -2.87
C ALA A 166 -13.29 4.36 -3.96
N ALA A 167 -12.23 3.54 -3.89
CA ALA A 167 -11.11 3.60 -4.83
C ALA A 167 -11.28 2.69 -6.05
N MET A 168 -11.94 1.54 -5.90
CA MET A 168 -12.12 0.52 -6.93
C MET A 168 -13.58 0.42 -7.32
N LYS A 169 -13.91 0.82 -8.54
CA LYS A 169 -15.29 0.90 -9.04
C LYS A 169 -15.99 -0.45 -9.00
N ASN A 170 -17.20 -0.49 -8.46
CA ASN A 170 -18.07 -1.66 -8.54
C ASN A 170 -18.69 -1.78 -9.95
N GLU A 171 -18.48 -2.91 -10.60
CA GLU A 171 -19.13 -3.32 -11.87
C GLU A 171 -19.71 -4.75 -11.78
N PHE A 172 -19.79 -5.33 -10.58
CA PHE A 172 -20.28 -6.70 -10.40
C PHE A 172 -21.45 -6.82 -9.41
N TYR A 173 -21.37 -6.09 -8.27
CA TYR A 173 -22.38 -6.21 -7.22
C TYR A 173 -23.60 -5.32 -7.50
N ASP A 174 -24.79 -5.80 -7.16
CA ASP A 174 -26.03 -5.08 -7.31
C ASP A 174 -26.16 -3.86 -6.38
N SER A 175 -25.40 -3.83 -5.27
CA SER A 175 -25.36 -2.71 -4.34
C SER A 175 -23.96 -2.47 -3.79
N GLU A 176 -23.72 -1.25 -3.29
CA GLU A 176 -22.48 -0.87 -2.62
C GLU A 176 -22.32 -1.59 -1.29
N GLU A 177 -23.42 -1.85 -0.58
CA GLU A 177 -23.45 -2.58 0.68
C GLU A 177 -22.98 -4.03 0.49
N ALA A 178 -23.43 -4.69 -0.58
CA ALA A 178 -23.00 -6.05 -0.90
C ALA A 178 -21.51 -6.11 -1.23
N TYR A 179 -21.02 -5.15 -2.02
CA TYR A 179 -19.60 -5.02 -2.33
C TYR A 179 -18.77 -4.77 -1.08
N LEU A 180 -19.20 -3.82 -0.24
CA LEU A 180 -18.52 -3.48 1.02
C LEU A 180 -18.49 -4.67 1.99
N ALA A 181 -19.56 -5.45 2.06
CA ALA A 181 -19.63 -6.63 2.91
C ALA A 181 -18.62 -7.71 2.51
N ASP A 182 -18.45 -7.97 1.21
CA ASP A 182 -17.48 -8.96 0.73
C ASP A 182 -16.04 -8.43 0.84
N LEU A 183 -15.79 -7.14 0.61
CA LEU A 183 -14.52 -6.51 0.93
C LEU A 183 -14.16 -6.66 2.41
N ALA A 184 -15.11 -6.45 3.32
CA ALA A 184 -14.88 -6.59 4.76
C ALA A 184 -14.50 -8.02 5.14
N LYS A 185 -15.17 -9.02 4.56
CA LYS A 185 -14.82 -10.44 4.77
C LYS A 185 -13.41 -10.76 4.22
N ALA A 186 -13.10 -10.28 3.02
CA ALA A 186 -11.81 -10.54 2.40
C ALA A 186 -10.64 -9.87 3.16
N LEU A 187 -10.80 -8.60 3.56
CA LEU A 187 -9.75 -7.87 4.29
C LEU A 187 -9.58 -8.34 5.73
N ARG A 188 -10.62 -8.93 6.34
CA ARG A 188 -10.51 -9.53 7.65
C ARG A 188 -9.38 -10.56 7.72
N VAL A 189 -9.11 -11.28 6.62
CA VAL A 189 -7.99 -12.24 6.55
C VAL A 189 -6.67 -11.57 6.86
N GLU A 190 -6.38 -10.40 6.25
CA GLU A 190 -5.16 -9.64 6.55
C GLU A 190 -5.16 -9.09 7.98
N TYR A 191 -6.30 -8.58 8.46
CA TYR A 191 -6.40 -8.02 9.83
C TYR A 191 -6.18 -9.08 10.92
N GLU A 192 -6.48 -10.35 10.64
CA GLU A 192 -6.26 -11.45 11.56
C GLU A 192 -4.83 -12.01 11.49
N ILE A 193 -4.09 -11.74 10.39
CA ILE A 193 -2.68 -12.11 10.22
C ILE A 193 -1.76 -11.08 10.87
N ILE A 194 -2.10 -9.79 10.74
CA ILE A 194 -1.35 -8.65 11.33
C ILE A 194 -1.53 -8.63 12.84
#